data_4f1422dbb452545f203e17eb6fc1b597
#
_entry.id   4f1422dbb452545f203e17eb6fc1b597
#
_cell.length_a   1.000
_cell.length_b   1.000
_cell.length_c   1.000
_cell.angle_alpha   90.00
_cell.angle_beta   90.00
_cell.angle_gamma   90.00
#
_symmetry.space_group_name_H-M   'P 1'
#
loop_
_entity.id
_entity.type
_entity.pdbx_description
1 polymer ?
#
loop_
_entity_poly.entity_id
_entity_poly.type
_entity_poly.pdbx_seq_one_letter_code
_entity_poly.pdbx_strand_id
1 'polypeptide(L)'
;MATEYHNLSDYDVNSVPSAKGMKFGIVVSEWNTEITGALLEGASKTLMDNGVKKEDILVKTVPGSFELIYGARQMTKLSLDAVIALGCVIHGETPHFEYICQGTTAGLAHLNATQDIPVIYGLITANNMQQAKDRSGGRLGNKGDECAVTAIKMADYRRNVK
;
A
#
# COMPACT_ATOMS: atom_id res chain seq x y z
N MET A 1 4.86 -4.08 -11.04
CA MET A 1 6.18 -4.48 -10.47
C MET A 1 7.23 -3.49 -10.96
N ALA A 2 8.08 -2.98 -10.06
CA ALA A 2 9.21 -2.16 -10.47
C ALA A 2 10.18 -3.01 -11.30
N THR A 3 10.42 -2.59 -12.51
CA THR A 3 11.44 -3.13 -13.41
C THR A 3 12.40 -2.02 -13.79
N GLU A 4 13.53 -2.37 -14.41
CA GLU A 4 14.52 -1.38 -14.87
C GLU A 4 13.93 -0.27 -15.77
N TYR A 5 12.79 -0.55 -16.40
CA TYR A 5 12.12 0.35 -17.35
C TYR A 5 10.80 0.93 -16.86
N HIS A 6 10.42 0.70 -15.58
CA HIS A 6 9.16 1.19 -15.04
C HIS A 6 9.36 1.81 -13.66
N ASN A 7 9.15 3.13 -13.57
CA ASN A 7 9.16 3.88 -12.32
C ASN A 7 7.82 3.71 -11.61
N LEU A 8 7.84 3.43 -10.32
CA LEU A 8 6.64 3.21 -9.49
C LEU A 8 5.75 4.44 -9.32
N SER A 9 6.34 5.64 -9.51
CA SER A 9 5.60 6.91 -9.45
C SER A 9 5.04 7.34 -10.81
N ASP A 10 5.41 6.66 -11.90
CA ASP A 10 4.93 6.98 -13.24
C ASP A 10 3.55 6.39 -13.48
N TYR A 11 2.57 7.25 -13.69
CA TYR A 11 1.23 6.87 -14.12
C TYR A 11 0.62 7.97 -14.99
N ASP A 12 -0.22 7.57 -15.93
CA ASP A 12 -1.02 8.51 -16.71
C ASP A 12 -2.17 9.03 -15.85
N VAL A 13 -2.09 10.30 -15.47
CA VAL A 13 -3.10 10.99 -14.64
C VAL A 13 -4.50 10.90 -15.29
N ASN A 14 -4.59 10.93 -16.62
CA ASN A 14 -5.86 10.82 -17.33
C ASN A 14 -6.47 9.42 -17.24
N SER A 15 -5.68 8.40 -16.90
CA SER A 15 -6.14 7.02 -16.70
C SER A 15 -6.64 6.74 -15.28
N VAL A 16 -6.51 7.70 -14.36
CA VAL A 16 -6.93 7.55 -12.97
C VAL A 16 -8.30 8.20 -12.79
N PRO A 17 -9.30 7.45 -12.32
CA PRO A 17 -10.62 8.02 -12.01
C PRO A 17 -10.54 9.11 -10.95
N SER A 18 -11.45 10.06 -10.94
CA SER A 18 -11.54 11.06 -9.88
C SER A 18 -11.82 10.38 -8.53
N ALA A 19 -10.96 10.60 -7.56
CA ALA A 19 -11.12 10.08 -6.20
C ALA A 19 -11.91 11.02 -5.27
N LYS A 20 -12.53 12.05 -5.81
CA LYS A 20 -13.32 13.02 -5.03
C LYS A 20 -14.46 12.33 -4.27
N GLY A 21 -14.48 12.50 -2.95
CA GLY A 21 -15.47 11.89 -2.07
C GLY A 21 -15.23 10.41 -1.75
N MET A 22 -14.12 9.83 -2.19
CA MET A 22 -13.67 8.51 -1.75
C MET A 22 -12.93 8.61 -0.41
N LYS A 23 -13.00 7.52 0.38
CA LYS A 23 -12.35 7.40 1.69
C LYS A 23 -11.41 6.21 1.71
N PHE A 24 -10.20 6.43 2.18
CA PHE A 24 -9.15 5.41 2.18
C PHE A 24 -8.60 5.15 3.59
N GLY A 25 -8.34 3.88 3.87
CA GLY A 25 -7.55 3.47 5.02
C GLY A 25 -6.11 3.18 4.60
N ILE A 26 -5.15 3.60 5.40
CA ILE A 26 -3.75 3.21 5.25
C ILE A 26 -3.30 2.58 6.56
N VAL A 27 -2.96 1.29 6.52
CA VAL A 27 -2.28 0.62 7.62
C VAL A 27 -0.80 0.51 7.29
N VAL A 28 0.06 0.99 8.19
CA VAL A 28 1.51 1.08 7.95
C VAL A 28 2.28 0.42 9.10
N SER A 29 3.28 -0.41 8.76
CA SER A 29 4.13 -1.04 9.76
C SER A 29 5.20 -0.08 10.29
N GLU A 30 5.48 -0.18 11.60
CA GLU A 30 6.49 0.66 12.28
C GLU A 30 7.92 0.21 11.97
N TRP A 31 8.17 -1.10 11.78
CA TRP A 31 9.49 -1.58 11.37
C TRP A 31 9.93 -0.97 10.04
N ASN A 32 11.22 -0.59 9.98
CA ASN A 32 11.83 0.10 8.84
C ASN A 32 11.16 1.46 8.55
N THR A 33 10.97 2.27 9.59
CA THR A 33 10.23 3.55 9.57
C THR A 33 10.70 4.52 8.48
N GLU A 34 12.00 4.57 8.17
CA GLU A 34 12.52 5.38 7.06
C GLU A 34 11.84 5.00 5.73
N ILE A 35 11.65 3.72 5.50
CA ILE A 35 11.02 3.19 4.28
C ILE A 35 9.50 3.35 4.34
N THR A 36 8.88 2.85 5.41
CA THR A 36 7.41 2.84 5.53
C THR A 36 6.83 4.25 5.66
N GLY A 37 7.58 5.17 6.29
CA GLY A 37 7.22 6.59 6.34
C GLY A 37 7.22 7.24 4.96
N ALA A 38 8.24 6.97 4.15
CA ALA A 38 8.31 7.46 2.76
C ALA A 38 7.19 6.87 1.88
N LEU A 39 6.83 5.60 2.09
CA LEU A 39 5.67 4.98 1.42
C LEU A 39 4.35 5.65 1.81
N LEU A 40 4.18 5.95 3.11
CA LEU A 40 2.99 6.63 3.61
C LEU A 40 2.86 8.05 3.05
N GLU A 41 3.97 8.79 2.99
CA GLU A 41 4.00 10.12 2.39
C GLU A 41 3.61 10.09 0.91
N GLY A 42 4.22 9.20 0.12
CA GLY A 42 3.89 9.02 -1.29
C GLY A 42 2.43 8.65 -1.49
N ALA A 43 1.92 7.64 -0.78
CA ALA A 43 0.53 7.22 -0.89
C ALA A 43 -0.44 8.34 -0.53
N SER A 44 -0.21 9.04 0.59
CA SER A 44 -1.08 10.13 1.03
C SER A 44 -1.08 11.29 0.05
N LYS A 45 0.10 11.69 -0.44
CA LYS A 45 0.23 12.76 -1.43
C LYS A 45 -0.49 12.39 -2.73
N THR A 46 -0.28 11.20 -3.25
CA THR A 46 -0.89 10.74 -4.50
C THR A 46 -2.43 10.65 -4.39
N LEU A 47 -2.96 10.20 -3.25
CA LEU A 47 -4.40 10.24 -2.99
C LEU A 47 -4.94 11.67 -3.05
N MET A 48 -4.27 12.62 -2.38
CA MET A 48 -4.68 14.03 -2.36
C MET A 48 -4.56 14.69 -3.73
N ASP A 49 -3.51 14.42 -4.48
CA ASP A 49 -3.31 14.92 -5.84
C ASP A 49 -4.43 14.46 -6.80
N ASN A 50 -5.08 13.31 -6.50
CA ASN A 50 -6.21 12.78 -7.25
C ASN A 50 -7.59 13.14 -6.64
N GLY A 51 -7.64 14.09 -5.70
CA GLY A 51 -8.88 14.70 -5.22
C GLY A 51 -9.43 14.16 -3.90
N VAL A 52 -8.71 13.26 -3.21
CA VAL A 52 -9.07 12.81 -1.86
C VAL A 52 -8.76 13.92 -0.85
N LYS A 53 -9.68 14.22 0.03
CA LYS A 53 -9.42 15.16 1.12
C LYS A 53 -8.58 14.50 2.22
N LYS A 54 -7.74 15.29 2.89
CA LYS A 54 -6.89 14.81 3.98
C LYS A 54 -7.68 14.12 5.10
N GLU A 55 -8.84 14.65 5.45
CA GLU A 55 -9.74 14.09 6.47
C GLU A 55 -10.39 12.76 6.05
N ASP A 56 -10.37 12.41 4.77
CA ASP A 56 -10.87 11.15 4.22
C ASP A 56 -9.78 10.07 4.12
N ILE A 57 -8.57 10.34 4.62
CA ILE A 57 -7.45 9.39 4.71
C ILE A 57 -7.24 9.00 6.17
N LEU A 58 -7.66 7.78 6.53
CA LEU A 58 -7.47 7.23 7.88
C LEU A 58 -6.16 6.45 7.96
N VAL A 59 -5.20 6.93 8.73
CA VAL A 59 -3.92 6.25 8.93
C VAL A 59 -3.88 5.57 10.31
N LYS A 60 -3.43 4.32 10.35
CA LYS A 60 -3.14 3.55 11.57
C LYS A 60 -1.82 2.81 11.43
N THR A 61 -1.09 2.70 12.54
CA THR A 61 0.17 1.96 12.60
C THR A 61 -0.03 0.57 13.21
N VAL A 62 0.84 -0.36 12.84
CA VAL A 62 0.98 -1.69 13.41
C VAL A 62 2.47 -2.00 13.62
N PRO A 63 2.85 -2.85 14.59
CA PRO A 63 4.26 -3.06 14.92
C PRO A 63 5.11 -3.55 13.75
N GLY A 64 4.66 -4.56 13.03
CA GLY A 64 5.43 -5.18 11.94
C GLY A 64 4.58 -5.52 10.72
N SER A 65 5.26 -6.02 9.69
CA SER A 65 4.60 -6.35 8.42
C SER A 65 3.57 -7.49 8.55
N PHE A 66 3.80 -8.45 9.46
CA PHE A 66 2.85 -9.53 9.68
C PHE A 66 1.52 -9.03 10.28
N GLU A 67 1.56 -8.02 11.14
CA GLU A 67 0.38 -7.40 11.76
C GLU A 67 -0.44 -6.54 10.79
N LEU A 68 0.09 -6.25 9.58
CA LEU A 68 -0.69 -5.61 8.51
C LEU A 68 -1.96 -6.40 8.17
N ILE A 69 -1.93 -7.72 8.29
CA ILE A 69 -3.10 -8.58 8.03
C ILE A 69 -4.24 -8.21 8.99
N TYR A 70 -3.93 -8.17 10.30
CA TYR A 70 -4.94 -7.81 11.30
C TYR A 70 -5.38 -6.36 11.17
N GLY A 71 -4.43 -5.43 10.99
CA GLY A 71 -4.71 -4.00 10.83
C GLY A 71 -5.62 -3.73 9.63
N ALA A 72 -5.28 -4.29 8.47
CA ALA A 72 -6.11 -4.19 7.28
C ALA A 72 -7.50 -4.81 7.49
N ARG A 73 -7.57 -5.99 8.11
CA ARG A 73 -8.84 -6.65 8.44
C ARG A 73 -9.76 -5.78 9.32
N GLN A 74 -9.20 -5.05 10.29
CA GLN A 74 -10.03 -4.14 11.11
C GLN A 74 -10.52 -2.95 10.28
N MET A 75 -9.66 -2.40 9.42
CA MET A 75 -10.04 -1.27 8.55
C MET A 75 -11.12 -1.64 7.53
N THR A 76 -11.17 -2.91 7.04
CA THR A 76 -12.22 -3.31 6.09
C THR A 76 -13.63 -3.27 6.69
N LYS A 77 -13.76 -3.19 8.01
CA LYS A 77 -15.06 -3.05 8.71
C LYS A 77 -15.56 -1.61 8.76
N LEU A 78 -14.74 -0.66 8.37
CA LEU A 78 -15.08 0.77 8.38
C LEU A 78 -15.69 1.18 7.04
N SER A 79 -16.36 2.34 7.03
CA SER A 79 -16.94 2.92 5.81
C SER A 79 -15.85 3.55 4.93
N LEU A 80 -15.02 2.69 4.33
CA LEU A 80 -13.92 3.05 3.43
C LEU A 80 -14.17 2.48 2.03
N ASP A 81 -13.53 3.07 1.02
CA ASP A 81 -13.61 2.57 -0.37
C ASP A 81 -12.49 1.56 -0.68
N ALA A 82 -11.33 1.69 -0.04
CA ALA A 82 -10.25 0.71 -0.10
C ALA A 82 -9.31 0.86 1.12
N VAL A 83 -8.50 -0.18 1.36
CA VAL A 83 -7.43 -0.18 2.37
C VAL A 83 -6.10 -0.42 1.70
N ILE A 84 -5.08 0.39 2.03
CA ILE A 84 -3.70 0.23 1.58
C ILE A 84 -2.88 -0.32 2.75
N ALA A 85 -2.17 -1.43 2.55
CA ALA A 85 -1.28 -2.02 3.54
C ALA A 85 0.18 -1.77 3.15
N LEU A 86 0.87 -0.90 3.90
CA LEU A 86 2.25 -0.48 3.64
C LEU A 86 3.21 -1.12 4.64
N GLY A 87 4.21 -1.80 4.13
CA GLY A 87 5.25 -2.42 4.96
C GLY A 87 6.56 -2.61 4.22
N CYS A 88 7.58 -3.01 4.96
CA CYS A 88 8.87 -3.32 4.40
C CYS A 88 9.53 -4.45 5.18
N VAL A 89 9.96 -5.50 4.47
CA VAL A 89 10.76 -6.60 5.02
C VAL A 89 12.08 -6.64 4.27
N ILE A 90 13.18 -6.57 5.03
CA ILE A 90 14.53 -6.66 4.50
C ILE A 90 15.12 -8.02 4.89
N HIS A 91 15.75 -8.69 3.93
CA HIS A 91 16.35 -10.00 4.13
C HIS A 91 17.41 -9.96 5.25
N GLY A 92 17.23 -10.82 6.24
CA GLY A 92 18.16 -11.02 7.36
C GLY A 92 18.91 -12.35 7.23
N GLU A 93 19.55 -12.77 8.31
CA GLU A 93 20.38 -13.99 8.35
C GLU A 93 19.60 -15.30 8.45
N THR A 94 18.31 -15.22 8.77
CA THR A 94 17.49 -16.40 9.04
C THR A 94 16.31 -16.51 8.06
N PRO A 95 15.70 -17.70 7.92
CA PRO A 95 14.50 -17.89 7.09
C PRO A 95 13.28 -17.07 7.51
N HIS A 96 13.37 -16.29 8.58
CA HIS A 96 12.29 -15.42 9.06
C HIS A 96 11.75 -14.48 7.97
N PHE A 97 12.66 -13.98 7.10
CA PHE A 97 12.28 -13.15 5.94
C PHE A 97 11.24 -13.84 5.06
N GLU A 98 11.47 -15.11 4.70
CA GLU A 98 10.58 -15.86 3.80
C GLU A 98 9.22 -16.09 4.44
N TYR A 99 9.19 -16.46 5.72
CA TYR A 99 7.93 -16.69 6.44
C TYR A 99 7.10 -15.41 6.60
N ILE A 100 7.75 -14.28 6.91
CA ILE A 100 7.04 -13.01 7.01
C ILE A 100 6.53 -12.55 5.63
N CYS A 101 7.36 -12.65 4.59
CA CYS A 101 6.95 -12.27 3.24
C CYS A 101 5.78 -13.13 2.74
N GLN A 102 5.90 -14.46 2.87
CA GLN A 102 4.85 -15.39 2.43
C GLN A 102 3.57 -15.26 3.27
N GLY A 103 3.70 -15.21 4.60
CA GLY A 103 2.57 -15.10 5.51
C GLY A 103 1.78 -13.81 5.30
N THR A 104 2.47 -12.67 5.21
CA THR A 104 1.84 -11.37 4.96
C THR A 104 1.16 -11.35 3.59
N THR A 105 1.85 -11.83 2.55
CA THR A 105 1.31 -11.89 1.18
C THR A 105 0.06 -12.76 1.12
N ALA A 106 0.10 -13.97 1.67
CA ALA A 106 -1.03 -14.88 1.69
C ALA A 106 -2.22 -14.31 2.49
N GLY A 107 -1.94 -13.70 3.65
CA GLY A 107 -2.97 -13.09 4.48
C GLY A 107 -3.65 -11.89 3.81
N LEU A 108 -2.90 -10.99 3.20
CA LEU A 108 -3.46 -9.85 2.47
C LEU A 108 -4.20 -10.28 1.20
N ALA A 109 -3.70 -11.29 0.49
CA ALA A 109 -4.38 -11.89 -0.67
C ALA A 109 -5.73 -12.51 -0.25
N HIS A 110 -5.77 -13.24 0.87
CA HIS A 110 -7.00 -13.79 1.41
C HIS A 110 -8.00 -12.69 1.78
N LEU A 111 -7.56 -11.62 2.44
CA LEU A 111 -8.43 -10.48 2.74
C LEU A 111 -9.00 -9.87 1.46
N ASN A 112 -8.17 -9.66 0.45
CA ASN A 112 -8.60 -9.06 -0.82
C ASN A 112 -9.63 -9.93 -1.56
N ALA A 113 -9.56 -11.26 -1.41
CA ALA A 113 -10.50 -12.19 -2.02
C ALA A 113 -11.81 -12.35 -1.21
N THR A 114 -11.82 -12.02 0.09
CA THR A 114 -12.94 -12.33 1.00
C THR A 114 -13.62 -11.10 1.61
N GLN A 115 -13.04 -9.91 1.47
CA GLN A 115 -13.64 -8.67 1.97
C GLN A 115 -14.34 -7.91 0.84
N ASP A 116 -15.35 -7.12 1.22
CA ASP A 116 -16.14 -6.32 0.27
C ASP A 116 -15.37 -5.13 -0.31
N ILE A 117 -14.34 -4.65 0.37
CA ILE A 117 -13.51 -3.54 -0.10
C ILE A 117 -12.12 -4.02 -0.48
N PRO A 118 -11.48 -3.42 -1.50
CA PRO A 118 -10.15 -3.81 -1.93
C PRO A 118 -9.10 -3.59 -0.84
N VAL A 119 -8.18 -4.54 -0.70
CA VAL A 119 -6.99 -4.42 0.15
C VAL A 119 -5.76 -4.39 -0.74
N ILE A 120 -5.07 -3.26 -0.78
CA ILE A 120 -3.96 -3.00 -1.69
C ILE A 120 -2.64 -3.41 -1.05
N TYR A 121 -1.88 -4.23 -1.78
CA TYR A 121 -0.60 -4.79 -1.34
C TYR A 121 0.54 -3.80 -1.56
N GLY A 122 1.00 -3.17 -0.50
CA GLY A 122 2.12 -2.22 -0.48
C GLY A 122 3.33 -2.71 0.33
N LEU A 123 3.54 -4.04 0.40
CA LEU A 123 4.71 -4.60 1.07
C LEU A 123 5.92 -4.57 0.14
N ILE A 124 6.99 -3.87 0.55
CA ILE A 124 8.31 -3.99 -0.06
C ILE A 124 9.02 -5.18 0.56
N THR A 125 9.55 -6.06 -0.30
CA THR A 125 10.49 -7.13 0.07
C THR A 125 11.83 -6.84 -0.61
N ALA A 126 12.90 -6.74 0.14
CA ALA A 126 14.21 -6.32 -0.36
C ALA A 126 15.35 -7.16 0.24
N ASN A 127 16.40 -7.40 -0.53
CA ASN A 127 17.59 -8.10 -0.04
C ASN A 127 18.46 -7.21 0.85
N ASN A 128 18.34 -5.89 0.72
CA ASN A 128 19.10 -4.91 1.50
C ASN A 128 18.37 -3.57 1.57
N MET A 129 18.85 -2.68 2.44
CA MET A 129 18.28 -1.36 2.67
C MET A 129 18.26 -0.49 1.40
N GLN A 130 19.29 -0.57 0.54
CA GLN A 130 19.35 0.23 -0.68
C GLN A 130 18.22 -0.13 -1.64
N GLN A 131 17.93 -1.43 -1.81
CA GLN A 131 16.80 -1.87 -2.64
C GLN A 131 15.44 -1.38 -2.11
N ALA A 132 15.31 -1.29 -0.77
CA ALA A 132 14.10 -0.75 -0.15
C ALA A 132 13.98 0.76 -0.41
N LYS A 133 15.08 1.53 -0.22
CA LYS A 133 15.13 2.96 -0.53
C LYS A 133 14.82 3.26 -1.99
N ASP A 134 15.36 2.46 -2.90
CA ASP A 134 15.12 2.62 -4.34
C ASP A 134 13.63 2.54 -4.71
N ARG A 135 12.79 1.89 -3.87
CA ARG A 135 11.34 1.68 -4.09
C ARG A 135 10.44 2.53 -3.19
N SER A 136 11.04 3.34 -2.34
CA SER A 136 10.31 4.24 -1.43
C SER A 136 10.61 5.73 -1.71
N GLY A 137 10.76 6.08 -2.99
CA GLY A 137 11.08 7.43 -3.45
C GLY A 137 12.48 7.59 -4.03
N GLY A 138 13.26 6.50 -4.13
CA GLY A 138 14.56 6.49 -4.78
C GLY A 138 14.48 6.22 -6.29
N ARG A 139 15.50 5.59 -6.84
CA ARG A 139 15.72 5.38 -8.27
C ARG A 139 14.54 4.72 -9.02
N LEU A 140 13.76 3.88 -8.36
CA LEU A 140 12.63 3.18 -8.96
C LEU A 140 11.27 3.82 -8.63
N GLY A 141 11.26 5.03 -8.06
CA GLY A 141 10.04 5.70 -7.64
C GLY A 141 9.52 5.21 -6.28
N ASN A 142 8.26 5.49 -6.01
CA ASN A 142 7.64 5.22 -4.71
C ASN A 142 6.49 4.21 -4.83
N LYS A 143 6.62 3.06 -4.17
CA LYS A 143 5.56 2.04 -4.11
C LYS A 143 4.27 2.56 -3.48
N GLY A 144 4.35 3.57 -2.61
CA GLY A 144 3.18 4.24 -2.05
C GLY A 144 2.33 4.92 -3.12
N ASP A 145 2.97 5.58 -4.11
CA ASP A 145 2.28 6.23 -5.23
C ASP A 145 1.51 5.19 -6.06
N GLU A 146 2.19 4.08 -6.44
CA GLU A 146 1.57 2.96 -7.16
C GLU A 146 0.37 2.39 -6.39
N CYS A 147 0.51 2.22 -5.08
CA CYS A 147 -0.57 1.70 -4.24
C CYS A 147 -1.76 2.66 -4.17
N ALA A 148 -1.53 3.97 -4.10
CA ALA A 148 -2.60 4.97 -4.09
C ALA A 148 -3.40 4.95 -5.40
N VAL A 149 -2.71 4.95 -6.53
CA VAL A 149 -3.35 4.83 -7.87
C VAL A 149 -4.13 3.53 -7.98
N THR A 150 -3.54 2.42 -7.53
CA THR A 150 -4.22 1.12 -7.52
C THR A 150 -5.47 1.14 -6.64
N ALA A 151 -5.39 1.77 -5.46
CA ALA A 151 -6.53 1.89 -4.54
C ALA A 151 -7.69 2.68 -5.16
N ILE A 152 -7.39 3.79 -5.83
CA ILE A 152 -8.41 4.61 -6.53
C ILE A 152 -9.07 3.78 -7.64
N LYS A 153 -8.29 3.13 -8.50
CA LYS A 153 -8.81 2.30 -9.60
C LYS A 153 -9.66 1.14 -9.09
N MET A 154 -9.24 0.47 -8.02
CA MET A 154 -9.99 -0.65 -7.45
C MET A 154 -11.25 -0.20 -6.70
N ALA A 155 -11.22 0.96 -6.05
CA ALA A 155 -12.41 1.57 -5.46
C ALA A 155 -13.44 1.96 -6.53
N ASP A 156 -13.00 2.55 -7.64
CA ASP A 156 -13.84 2.86 -8.79
C ASP A 156 -14.40 1.58 -9.43
N TYR A 157 -13.56 0.56 -9.65
CA TYR A 157 -14.00 -0.74 -10.15
C TYR A 157 -15.14 -1.31 -9.28
N ARG A 158 -14.95 -1.33 -7.95
CA ARG A 158 -15.97 -1.82 -7.00
C ARG A 158 -17.29 -1.07 -7.13
N ARG A 159 -17.25 0.26 -7.34
CA ARG A 159 -18.46 1.09 -7.51
C ARG A 159 -19.22 0.78 -8.80
N ASN A 160 -18.49 0.38 -9.85
CA ASN A 160 -19.04 0.19 -11.20
C ASN A 160 -19.40 -1.26 -11.55
N VAL A 161 -19.02 -2.23 -10.70
CA VAL A 161 -19.33 -3.67 -10.90
C VAL A 161 -20.66 -4.09 -10.28
N LYS A 162 -21.35 -3.20 -9.57
CA LYS A 162 -22.63 -3.46 -8.92
C LYS A 162 -23.80 -3.35 -9.87
#